data_f0007c344093a675b9a5a9c660a5f4fb
#
_entry.id   f0007c344093a675b9a5a9c660a5f4fb
#
_cell.length_a   1.000
_cell.length_b   1.000
_cell.length_c   1.000
_cell.angle_alpha   90.00
_cell.angle_beta   90.00
_cell.angle_gamma   90.00
#
_symmetry.space_group_name_H-M   'P 1'
#
loop_
_entity.id
_entity.type
_entity.pdbx_description
1 polymer ?
#
loop_
_entity_poly.entity_id
_entity_poly.type
_entity_poly.pdbx_seq_one_letter_code
_entity_poly.pdbx_strand_id
1 'polypeptide(L)'
;LRKANGKEYVVILDFFGNYNNNFMIPVALSGDRSYNADTIRKYVISGNNTIPGASTVHFDEIAKDRIFASIDKIKGMKSIIRESYVSLKNRLGRVPYLLDFYENGEVDPLVIIKEYKTYQAFLEAVEKELYTGRLNEQEKITLEYLSKTILSGTRPFELEILRQLMKKPSLSMKEIREVFTQRYDYEVNVQSLDNAADVLQGKFVSKDDEYKRFCRIDILKEDNNNIFRRMNNFTTRLQNEEFKKQIDDIIEVGLKRYHDKYQTALKNESPFVLYEKYSRRDVSLLMNCGRDLSSTMYGMKRI
;
A
#
# COMPACT_ATOMS: atom_id res chain seq x y z
N LEU A 1 16.01 -21.77 -6.81
CA LEU A 1 17.23 -21.93 -7.62
C LEU A 1 18.36 -22.39 -6.72
N ARG A 2 18.91 -23.58 -6.94
CA ARG A 2 19.97 -24.14 -6.07
C ARG A 2 21.32 -23.56 -6.45
N LYS A 3 22.07 -23.08 -5.45
CA LYS A 3 23.50 -22.77 -5.63
C LYS A 3 24.26 -24.07 -5.80
N ALA A 4 25.16 -24.13 -6.80
CA ALA A 4 26.06 -25.26 -7.02
C ALA A 4 27.45 -24.70 -7.35
N ASN A 5 28.50 -25.45 -6.95
CA ASN A 5 29.88 -25.05 -7.26
C ASN A 5 30.09 -24.96 -8.78
N GLY A 6 30.70 -23.88 -9.25
CA GLY A 6 30.91 -23.60 -10.66
C GLY A 6 29.71 -23.06 -11.44
N LYS A 7 28.61 -22.75 -10.76
CA LYS A 7 27.42 -22.15 -11.37
C LYS A 7 27.42 -20.63 -11.22
N GLU A 8 27.74 -19.91 -12.29
CA GLU A 8 27.83 -18.47 -12.30
C GLU A 8 26.48 -17.79 -12.53
N TYR A 9 25.60 -18.40 -13.34
CA TYR A 9 24.29 -17.86 -13.67
C TYR A 9 23.26 -18.96 -13.93
N VAL A 10 21.99 -18.56 -13.99
CA VAL A 10 20.84 -19.42 -14.35
C VAL A 10 20.12 -18.78 -15.50
N VAL A 11 19.88 -19.52 -16.56
CA VAL A 11 19.00 -19.13 -17.64
C VAL A 11 17.61 -19.66 -17.37
N ILE A 12 16.63 -18.76 -17.35
CA ILE A 12 15.20 -19.11 -17.25
C ILE A 12 14.58 -18.80 -18.59
N LEU A 13 14.05 -19.82 -19.26
CA LEU A 13 13.27 -19.66 -20.47
C LEU A 13 11.79 -19.66 -20.10
N ASP A 14 11.11 -18.56 -20.36
CA ASP A 14 9.68 -18.41 -20.16
C ASP A 14 8.99 -18.32 -21.52
N PHE A 15 7.98 -19.17 -21.74
CA PHE A 15 7.26 -19.26 -23.02
C PHE A 15 5.95 -18.50 -22.91
N PHE A 16 5.84 -17.42 -23.68
CA PHE A 16 4.60 -16.64 -23.76
C PHE A 16 3.48 -17.43 -24.40
N GLY A 17 2.48 -17.77 -23.60
CA GLY A 17 1.22 -18.30 -24.11
C GLY A 17 0.37 -17.25 -24.83
N ASN A 18 -0.77 -17.65 -25.35
CA ASN A 18 -1.70 -16.76 -26.04
C ASN A 18 -2.64 -16.05 -25.03
N TYR A 19 -2.07 -15.32 -24.07
CA TYR A 19 -2.81 -14.65 -23.01
C TYR A 19 -3.22 -13.23 -23.41
N ASN A 20 -4.42 -12.83 -23.05
CA ASN A 20 -4.95 -11.49 -23.33
C ASN A 20 -4.20 -10.37 -22.61
N ASN A 21 -3.42 -10.69 -21.57
CA ASN A 21 -2.78 -9.73 -20.68
C ASN A 21 -1.24 -9.89 -20.67
N ASN A 22 -0.62 -10.12 -21.83
CA ASN A 22 0.84 -10.30 -21.93
C ASN A 22 1.66 -9.11 -21.38
N PHE A 23 1.08 -7.90 -21.32
CA PHE A 23 1.69 -6.74 -20.70
C PHE A 23 1.93 -6.90 -19.19
N MET A 24 1.26 -7.83 -18.51
CA MET A 24 1.48 -8.11 -17.09
C MET A 24 2.86 -8.71 -16.81
N ILE A 25 3.46 -9.39 -17.80
CA ILE A 25 4.78 -10.01 -17.64
C ILE A 25 5.88 -8.96 -17.42
N PRO A 26 6.07 -7.95 -18.29
CA PRO A 26 7.01 -6.88 -17.99
C PRO A 26 6.65 -6.08 -16.73
N VAL A 27 5.39 -5.94 -16.36
CA VAL A 27 4.98 -5.35 -15.08
C VAL A 27 5.51 -6.16 -13.90
N ALA A 28 5.32 -7.48 -13.91
CA ALA A 28 5.81 -8.38 -12.86
C ALA A 28 7.35 -8.37 -12.77
N LEU A 29 8.04 -8.41 -13.92
CA LEU A 29 9.50 -8.45 -13.98
C LEU A 29 10.15 -7.10 -13.60
N SER A 30 9.53 -5.98 -13.98
CA SER A 30 10.04 -4.64 -13.63
C SER A 30 9.73 -4.24 -12.20
N GLY A 31 8.79 -4.90 -11.53
CA GLY A 31 8.22 -4.49 -10.25
C GLY A 31 7.46 -3.15 -10.33
N ASP A 32 7.27 -2.60 -11.54
CA ASP A 32 6.54 -1.34 -11.76
C ASP A 32 5.04 -1.60 -11.90
N ARG A 33 4.34 -1.50 -10.80
CA ARG A 33 2.88 -1.67 -10.74
C ARG A 33 2.11 -0.39 -11.08
N SER A 34 2.74 0.57 -11.77
CA SER A 34 2.04 1.78 -12.25
C SER A 34 1.09 1.48 -13.40
N TYR A 35 1.28 0.36 -14.10
CA TYR A 35 0.56 -0.05 -15.31
C TYR A 35 0.58 1.03 -16.42
N ASN A 36 1.59 1.88 -16.39
CA ASN A 36 1.74 2.92 -17.39
C ASN A 36 2.27 2.30 -18.70
N ALA A 37 1.52 2.47 -19.77
CA ALA A 37 1.84 1.90 -21.09
C ALA A 37 3.25 2.31 -21.58
N ASP A 38 3.62 3.57 -21.39
CA ASP A 38 4.94 4.07 -21.84
C ASP A 38 6.09 3.52 -21.01
N THR A 39 5.85 3.35 -19.69
CA THR A 39 6.85 2.72 -18.80
C THR A 39 7.05 1.26 -19.17
N ILE A 40 5.97 0.53 -19.44
CA ILE A 40 6.02 -0.87 -19.87
C ILE A 40 6.75 -1.00 -21.22
N ARG A 41 6.42 -0.16 -22.21
CA ARG A 41 7.12 -0.14 -23.50
C ARG A 41 8.63 0.13 -23.35
N LYS A 42 8.99 1.14 -22.56
CA LYS A 42 10.40 1.45 -22.28
C LYS A 42 11.12 0.26 -21.66
N TYR A 43 10.49 -0.41 -20.69
CA TYR A 43 11.08 -1.60 -20.07
C TYR A 43 11.32 -2.73 -21.09
N VAL A 44 10.34 -3.02 -21.94
CA VAL A 44 10.45 -4.07 -22.97
C VAL A 44 11.53 -3.75 -24.00
N ILE A 45 11.71 -2.47 -24.36
CA ILE A 45 12.74 -2.02 -25.31
C ILE A 45 14.14 -2.02 -24.66
N SER A 46 14.26 -1.47 -23.45
CA SER A 46 15.57 -1.30 -22.78
C SER A 46 16.08 -2.57 -22.10
N GLY A 47 15.19 -3.51 -21.83
CA GLY A 47 15.44 -4.88 -21.34
C GLY A 47 16.22 -5.01 -20.03
N ASN A 48 17.40 -4.45 -19.95
CA ASN A 48 18.41 -4.86 -18.98
C ASN A 48 18.70 -3.87 -17.84
N ASN A 49 18.28 -2.62 -17.96
CA ASN A 49 18.80 -1.58 -17.05
C ASN A 49 17.94 -1.33 -15.81
N THR A 50 16.90 -2.13 -15.58
CA THR A 50 15.90 -1.89 -14.52
C THR A 50 15.76 -3.03 -13.51
N ILE A 51 16.47 -4.14 -13.70
CA ILE A 51 16.47 -5.23 -12.73
C ILE A 51 17.62 -5.06 -11.75
N PRO A 52 17.36 -5.10 -10.43
CA PRO A 52 18.42 -5.04 -9.44
C PRO A 52 19.39 -6.22 -9.56
N GLY A 53 20.70 -5.91 -9.49
CA GLY A 53 21.76 -6.91 -9.52
C GLY A 53 22.25 -7.25 -10.94
N ALA A 54 22.91 -8.41 -11.09
CA ALA A 54 23.48 -8.90 -12.34
C ALA A 54 22.48 -9.64 -13.25
N SER A 55 21.20 -9.56 -12.95
CA SER A 55 20.15 -10.24 -13.73
C SER A 55 19.79 -9.44 -14.98
N THR A 56 19.57 -10.15 -16.09
CA THR A 56 19.15 -9.55 -17.36
C THR A 56 17.87 -10.22 -17.85
N VAL A 57 16.99 -9.45 -18.49
CA VAL A 57 15.80 -9.96 -19.17
C VAL A 57 15.88 -9.66 -20.64
N HIS A 58 15.66 -10.65 -21.49
CA HIS A 58 15.60 -10.49 -22.93
C HIS A 58 14.25 -10.96 -23.44
N PHE A 59 13.56 -10.13 -24.21
CA PHE A 59 12.34 -10.47 -24.91
C PHE A 59 12.70 -10.71 -26.39
N ASP A 60 12.26 -11.84 -26.97
CA ASP A 60 12.34 -12.02 -28.40
C ASP A 60 11.36 -11.09 -29.16
N GLU A 61 11.49 -10.99 -30.48
CA GLU A 61 10.66 -10.09 -31.28
C GLU A 61 9.18 -10.46 -31.23
N ILE A 62 8.85 -11.76 -31.24
CA ILE A 62 7.47 -12.24 -31.19
C ILE A 62 6.85 -11.89 -29.83
N ALA A 63 7.62 -12.05 -28.73
CA ALA A 63 7.18 -11.64 -27.41
C ALA A 63 6.97 -10.13 -27.31
N LYS A 64 7.88 -9.32 -27.86
CA LYS A 64 7.74 -7.84 -27.90
C LYS A 64 6.47 -7.43 -28.65
N ASP A 65 6.23 -7.99 -29.82
CA ASP A 65 5.05 -7.68 -30.63
C ASP A 65 3.75 -8.03 -29.90
N ARG A 66 3.72 -9.18 -29.25
CA ARG A 66 2.55 -9.61 -28.43
C ARG A 66 2.33 -8.72 -27.23
N ILE A 67 3.40 -8.32 -26.53
CA ILE A 67 3.32 -7.39 -25.41
C ILE A 67 2.82 -6.03 -25.89
N PHE A 68 3.36 -5.49 -27.00
CA PHE A 68 2.93 -4.21 -27.55
C PHE A 68 1.47 -4.24 -28.02
N ALA A 69 1.05 -5.28 -28.73
CA ALA A 69 -0.35 -5.47 -29.10
C ALA A 69 -1.28 -5.59 -27.87
N SER A 70 -0.79 -6.16 -26.80
CA SER A 70 -1.50 -6.25 -25.52
C SER A 70 -1.58 -4.87 -24.83
N ILE A 71 -0.49 -4.09 -24.86
CA ILE A 71 -0.47 -2.71 -24.32
C ILE A 71 -1.46 -1.81 -25.08
N ASP A 72 -1.52 -1.93 -26.39
CA ASP A 72 -2.43 -1.14 -27.22
C ASP A 72 -3.91 -1.48 -26.99
N LYS A 73 -4.18 -2.67 -26.47
CA LYS A 73 -5.52 -3.13 -26.06
C LYS A 73 -5.82 -2.87 -24.58
N ILE A 74 -4.90 -2.27 -23.82
CA ILE A 74 -5.13 -2.00 -22.40
C ILE A 74 -6.40 -1.15 -22.28
N LYS A 75 -7.45 -1.79 -21.81
CA LYS A 75 -8.65 -1.12 -21.30
C LYS A 75 -8.20 -0.25 -20.12
N GLY A 76 -8.91 0.85 -19.87
CA GLY A 76 -8.56 1.73 -18.75
C GLY A 76 -8.40 0.95 -17.44
N MET A 77 -7.55 1.42 -16.54
CA MET A 77 -7.19 0.76 -15.26
C MET A 77 -8.39 0.23 -14.51
N LYS A 78 -9.51 0.96 -14.50
CA LYS A 78 -10.76 0.53 -13.85
C LYS A 78 -11.32 -0.78 -14.41
N SER A 79 -11.13 -1.07 -15.71
CA SER A 79 -11.55 -2.35 -16.31
C SER A 79 -10.67 -3.50 -15.82
N ILE A 80 -9.35 -3.30 -15.75
CA ILE A 80 -8.40 -4.30 -15.25
C ILE A 80 -8.72 -4.66 -13.81
N ILE A 81 -8.96 -3.65 -12.96
CA ILE A 81 -9.32 -3.87 -11.54
C ILE A 81 -10.63 -4.67 -11.45
N ARG A 82 -11.63 -4.37 -12.28
CA ARG A 82 -12.91 -5.10 -12.28
C ARG A 82 -12.75 -6.55 -12.74
N GLU A 83 -11.98 -6.79 -13.79
CA GLU A 83 -11.70 -8.14 -14.29
C GLU A 83 -10.99 -8.98 -13.22
N SER A 84 -9.97 -8.43 -12.57
CA SER A 84 -9.27 -9.06 -11.46
C SER A 84 -10.20 -9.33 -10.27
N TYR A 85 -11.06 -8.37 -9.93
CA TYR A 85 -12.06 -8.55 -8.88
C TYR A 85 -13.02 -9.72 -9.18
N VAL A 86 -13.57 -9.79 -10.38
CA VAL A 86 -14.50 -10.86 -10.78
C VAL A 86 -13.81 -12.22 -10.73
N SER A 87 -12.59 -12.31 -11.26
CA SER A 87 -11.76 -13.52 -11.19
C SER A 87 -11.55 -13.96 -9.74
N LEU A 88 -11.10 -13.03 -8.90
CA LEU A 88 -10.81 -13.30 -7.49
C LEU A 88 -12.08 -13.67 -6.70
N LYS A 89 -13.19 -12.95 -6.91
CA LYS A 89 -14.49 -13.24 -6.30
C LYS A 89 -14.98 -14.64 -6.63
N ASN A 90 -14.87 -15.05 -7.91
CA ASN A 90 -15.28 -16.38 -8.36
C ASN A 90 -14.41 -17.48 -7.73
N ARG A 91 -13.09 -17.25 -7.63
CA ARG A 91 -12.15 -18.19 -7.02
C ARG A 91 -12.38 -18.36 -5.51
N LEU A 92 -12.68 -17.26 -4.81
CA LEU A 92 -12.90 -17.25 -3.36
C LEU A 92 -14.33 -17.63 -2.94
N GLY A 93 -15.32 -17.55 -3.84
CA GLY A 93 -16.73 -17.74 -3.52
C GLY A 93 -17.33 -16.65 -2.62
N ARG A 94 -16.64 -15.53 -2.43
CA ARG A 94 -17.06 -14.40 -1.61
C ARG A 94 -16.51 -13.07 -2.17
N VAL A 95 -17.02 -11.96 -1.66
CA VAL A 95 -16.41 -10.64 -1.93
C VAL A 95 -14.98 -10.64 -1.38
N PRO A 96 -13.98 -10.34 -2.21
CA PRO A 96 -12.58 -10.24 -1.78
C PRO A 96 -12.37 -9.09 -0.78
N TYR A 97 -11.34 -9.22 0.04
CA TYR A 97 -10.76 -8.12 0.83
C TYR A 97 -9.56 -7.51 0.09
N LEU A 98 -9.06 -6.37 0.53
CA LEU A 98 -7.81 -5.80 0.00
C LEU A 98 -6.63 -6.77 0.19
N LEU A 99 -6.61 -7.49 1.31
CA LEU A 99 -5.58 -8.50 1.58
C LEU A 99 -5.60 -9.63 0.55
N ASP A 100 -6.77 -10.07 0.11
CA ASP A 100 -6.88 -11.11 -0.93
C ASP A 100 -6.23 -10.66 -2.25
N PHE A 101 -6.40 -9.39 -2.64
CA PHE A 101 -5.71 -8.84 -3.81
C PHE A 101 -4.19 -8.81 -3.63
N TYR A 102 -3.73 -8.45 -2.44
CA TYR A 102 -2.31 -8.39 -2.14
C TYR A 102 -1.66 -9.79 -2.20
N GLU A 103 -2.27 -10.77 -1.57
CA GLU A 103 -1.76 -12.15 -1.48
C GLU A 103 -1.85 -12.92 -2.80
N ASN A 104 -2.90 -12.68 -3.59
CA ASN A 104 -3.10 -13.37 -4.87
C ASN A 104 -2.39 -12.68 -6.05
N GLY A 105 -1.80 -11.50 -5.87
CA GLY A 105 -0.84 -10.90 -6.77
C GLY A 105 -1.36 -10.34 -8.10
N GLU A 106 -2.67 -10.35 -8.37
CA GLU A 106 -3.23 -9.91 -9.65
C GLU A 106 -3.19 -8.39 -9.79
N VAL A 107 -3.68 -7.66 -8.79
CA VAL A 107 -3.66 -6.18 -8.74
C VAL A 107 -3.21 -5.73 -7.35
N ASP A 108 -2.27 -4.79 -7.29
CA ASP A 108 -1.85 -4.21 -6.02
C ASP A 108 -3.00 -3.37 -5.42
N PRO A 109 -3.36 -3.56 -4.13
CA PRO A 109 -4.35 -2.74 -3.43
C PRO A 109 -4.15 -1.23 -3.61
N LEU A 110 -2.89 -0.76 -3.67
CA LEU A 110 -2.59 0.67 -3.89
C LEU A 110 -3.09 1.19 -5.25
N VAL A 111 -3.19 0.33 -6.27
CA VAL A 111 -3.75 0.71 -7.57
C VAL A 111 -5.25 0.90 -7.46
N ILE A 112 -5.95 0.05 -6.69
CA ILE A 112 -7.38 0.20 -6.41
C ILE A 112 -7.63 1.54 -5.70
N ILE A 113 -6.85 1.84 -4.68
CA ILE A 113 -6.97 3.10 -3.92
C ILE A 113 -6.65 4.32 -4.79
N LYS A 114 -5.67 4.23 -5.68
CA LYS A 114 -5.34 5.31 -6.62
C LYS A 114 -6.52 5.64 -7.55
N GLU A 115 -7.25 4.64 -8.02
CA GLU A 115 -8.36 4.81 -8.97
C GLU A 115 -9.70 5.17 -8.31
N TYR A 116 -9.94 4.67 -7.09
CA TYR A 116 -11.23 4.80 -6.41
C TYR A 116 -11.17 5.55 -5.08
N LYS A 117 -9.98 5.95 -4.61
CA LYS A 117 -9.69 6.59 -3.31
C LYS A 117 -9.85 5.68 -2.09
N THR A 118 -10.87 4.82 -2.07
CA THR A 118 -11.13 3.85 -1.01
C THR A 118 -11.58 2.53 -1.59
N TYR A 119 -11.42 1.45 -0.84
CA TYR A 119 -12.00 0.16 -1.22
C TYR A 119 -13.53 0.19 -1.18
N GLN A 120 -14.12 0.94 -0.25
CA GLN A 120 -15.56 1.16 -0.20
C GLN A 120 -16.09 1.76 -1.51
N ALA A 121 -15.47 2.81 -2.02
CA ALA A 121 -15.91 3.43 -3.27
C ALA A 121 -15.77 2.46 -4.48
N PHE A 122 -14.77 1.59 -4.45
CA PHE A 122 -14.66 0.51 -5.44
C PHE A 122 -15.81 -0.49 -5.29
N LEU A 123 -16.11 -0.96 -4.07
CA LEU A 123 -17.22 -1.88 -3.82
C LEU A 123 -18.58 -1.28 -4.20
N GLU A 124 -18.81 0.00 -3.92
CA GLU A 124 -20.02 0.73 -4.36
C GLU A 124 -20.14 0.79 -5.90
N ALA A 125 -19.01 0.76 -6.61
CA ALA A 125 -19.00 0.78 -8.08
C ALA A 125 -19.23 -0.61 -8.72
N VAL A 126 -18.87 -1.71 -8.04
CA VAL A 126 -18.97 -3.08 -8.57
C VAL A 126 -20.07 -3.91 -7.93
N GLU A 127 -20.44 -3.62 -6.68
CA GLU A 127 -21.47 -4.31 -5.88
C GLU A 127 -22.50 -3.29 -5.33
N LYS A 128 -23.00 -2.43 -6.21
CA LYS A 128 -23.80 -1.26 -5.87
C LYS A 128 -24.93 -1.55 -4.85
N GLU A 129 -25.71 -2.58 -5.09
CA GLU A 129 -26.86 -2.93 -4.24
C GLU A 129 -26.46 -3.37 -2.83
N LEU A 130 -25.27 -3.97 -2.68
CA LEU A 130 -24.79 -4.50 -1.42
C LEU A 130 -24.07 -3.46 -0.55
N TYR A 131 -23.42 -2.47 -1.17
CA TYR A 131 -22.49 -1.58 -0.46
C TYR A 131 -22.92 -0.12 -0.40
N THR A 132 -23.84 0.33 -1.28
CA THR A 132 -24.34 1.71 -1.23
C THR A 132 -25.06 1.97 0.09
N GLY A 133 -24.66 3.04 0.77
CA GLY A 133 -25.29 3.48 2.02
C GLY A 133 -24.84 2.74 3.28
N ARG A 134 -23.92 1.75 3.18
CA ARG A 134 -23.39 1.05 4.38
C ARG A 134 -22.53 1.93 5.27
N LEU A 135 -21.84 2.92 4.69
CA LEU A 135 -20.99 3.84 5.42
C LEU A 135 -21.51 5.27 5.32
N ASN A 136 -21.41 6.02 6.42
CA ASN A 136 -21.67 7.45 6.44
C ASN A 136 -20.47 8.23 5.88
N GLU A 137 -20.64 9.53 5.64
CA GLU A 137 -19.61 10.37 5.01
C GLU A 137 -18.33 10.46 5.85
N GLN A 138 -18.47 10.52 7.19
CA GLN A 138 -17.30 10.61 8.06
C GLN A 138 -16.50 9.29 8.12
N GLU A 139 -17.16 8.15 8.02
CA GLU A 139 -16.53 6.84 7.89
C GLU A 139 -15.77 6.74 6.56
N LYS A 140 -16.36 7.20 5.46
CA LYS A 140 -15.71 7.24 4.14
C LYS A 140 -14.48 8.14 4.14
N ILE A 141 -14.56 9.33 4.73
CA ILE A 141 -13.43 10.26 4.87
C ILE A 141 -12.29 9.62 5.68
N THR A 142 -12.62 8.91 6.75
CA THR A 142 -11.63 8.22 7.59
C THR A 142 -10.93 7.11 6.80
N LEU A 143 -11.67 6.28 6.07
CA LEU A 143 -11.08 5.25 5.21
C LEU A 143 -10.23 5.84 4.09
N GLU A 144 -10.65 6.96 3.48
CA GLU A 144 -9.86 7.64 2.45
C GLU A 144 -8.51 8.09 3.01
N TYR A 145 -8.51 8.71 4.19
CA TYR A 145 -7.29 9.16 4.83
C TYR A 145 -6.35 8.00 5.17
N LEU A 146 -6.86 6.95 5.83
CA LEU A 146 -6.06 5.78 6.20
C LEU A 146 -5.51 5.05 4.97
N SER A 147 -6.35 4.81 3.96
CA SER A 147 -5.93 4.17 2.71
C SER A 147 -4.82 4.95 2.01
N LYS A 148 -4.92 6.29 2.01
CA LYS A 148 -3.94 7.18 1.40
C LYS A 148 -2.63 7.25 2.17
N THR A 149 -2.66 7.08 3.50
CA THR A 149 -1.53 7.42 4.38
C THR A 149 -0.78 6.18 4.88
N ILE A 150 -1.48 5.14 5.32
CA ILE A 150 -0.85 4.01 6.00
C ILE A 150 -0.90 2.68 5.22
N LEU A 151 -1.74 2.55 4.18
CA LEU A 151 -1.89 1.30 3.43
C LEU A 151 -0.61 0.89 2.71
N SER A 152 0.27 1.84 2.35
CA SER A 152 1.57 1.55 1.73
C SER A 152 2.46 0.66 2.61
N GLY A 153 2.27 0.70 3.94
CA GLY A 153 2.98 -0.14 4.89
C GLY A 153 4.48 0.14 4.93
N THR A 154 4.94 1.35 4.59
CA THR A 154 6.37 1.68 4.56
C THR A 154 7.00 1.72 5.93
N ARG A 155 6.20 1.94 6.98
CA ARG A 155 6.61 1.83 8.39
C ARG A 155 5.46 1.27 9.24
N PRO A 156 5.75 0.62 10.40
CA PRO A 156 4.73 -0.10 11.17
C PRO A 156 4.06 0.72 12.27
N PHE A 157 4.51 1.96 12.56
CA PHE A 157 4.15 2.67 13.79
C PHE A 157 2.65 2.98 13.86
N GLU A 158 2.08 3.62 12.85
CA GLU A 158 0.65 3.95 12.77
C GLU A 158 -0.22 2.70 12.77
N LEU A 159 0.23 1.68 12.04
CA LEU A 159 -0.50 0.42 11.89
C LEU A 159 -0.60 -0.32 13.22
N GLU A 160 0.48 -0.41 13.99
CA GLU A 160 0.47 -1.07 15.30
C GLU A 160 -0.29 -0.25 16.36
N ILE A 161 -0.16 1.08 16.38
CA ILE A 161 -0.95 1.93 17.28
C ILE A 161 -2.44 1.73 16.98
N LEU A 162 -2.84 1.84 15.71
CA LEU A 162 -4.23 1.69 15.30
C LEU A 162 -4.75 0.28 15.63
N ARG A 163 -3.98 -0.77 15.35
CA ARG A 163 -4.31 -2.15 15.67
C ARG A 163 -4.55 -2.39 17.16
N GLN A 164 -3.74 -1.77 18.04
CA GLN A 164 -3.97 -1.86 19.48
C GLN A 164 -5.24 -1.08 19.88
N LEU A 165 -5.45 0.11 19.32
CA LEU A 165 -6.64 0.91 19.58
C LEU A 165 -7.92 0.32 19.01
N MET A 166 -7.87 -0.57 18.03
CA MET A 166 -9.03 -1.37 17.61
C MET A 166 -9.48 -2.34 18.70
N LYS A 167 -8.55 -2.85 19.50
CA LYS A 167 -8.82 -3.85 20.55
C LYS A 167 -9.18 -3.25 21.91
N LYS A 168 -8.58 -2.10 22.26
CA LYS A 168 -8.74 -1.45 23.55
C LYS A 168 -8.87 0.07 23.41
N PRO A 169 -9.54 0.76 24.37
CA PRO A 169 -9.83 2.19 24.24
C PRO A 169 -8.63 3.10 24.51
N SER A 170 -7.58 2.59 25.14
CA SER A 170 -6.38 3.34 25.47
C SER A 170 -5.11 2.51 25.34
N LEU A 171 -4.00 3.17 25.08
CA LEU A 171 -2.69 2.56 24.86
C LEU A 171 -1.61 3.48 25.42
N SER A 172 -0.86 3.02 26.43
CA SER A 172 0.27 3.76 26.97
C SER A 172 1.53 3.64 26.11
N MET A 173 2.43 4.61 26.21
CA MET A 173 3.74 4.55 25.56
C MET A 173 4.54 3.29 25.94
N LYS A 174 4.40 2.82 27.19
CA LYS A 174 5.04 1.59 27.64
C LYS A 174 4.52 0.37 26.88
N GLU A 175 3.20 0.23 26.79
CA GLU A 175 2.57 -0.89 26.09
C GLU A 175 2.93 -0.93 24.61
N ILE A 176 2.94 0.22 23.93
CA ILE A 176 3.31 0.21 22.49
C ILE A 176 4.79 -0.12 22.29
N ARG A 177 5.69 0.35 23.16
CA ARG A 177 7.11 -0.03 23.12
C ARG A 177 7.30 -1.53 23.36
N GLU A 178 6.57 -2.13 24.30
CA GLU A 178 6.58 -3.57 24.51
C GLU A 178 6.13 -4.34 23.25
N VAL A 179 5.11 -3.87 22.52
CA VAL A 179 4.69 -4.43 21.24
C VAL A 179 5.84 -4.41 20.24
N PHE A 180 6.58 -3.29 20.12
CA PHE A 180 7.70 -3.19 19.18
C PHE A 180 8.88 -4.07 19.59
N THR A 181 9.21 -4.14 20.86
CA THR A 181 10.26 -5.03 21.36
C THR A 181 9.92 -6.51 21.09
N GLN A 182 8.67 -6.92 21.39
CA GLN A 182 8.28 -8.33 21.24
C GLN A 182 8.10 -8.77 19.78
N ARG A 183 7.58 -7.91 18.91
CA ARG A 183 7.25 -8.29 17.52
C ARG A 183 8.36 -8.00 16.53
N TYR A 184 9.11 -6.93 16.75
CA TYR A 184 10.10 -6.44 15.79
C TYR A 184 11.52 -6.50 16.32
N ASP A 185 11.70 -6.89 17.60
CA ASP A 185 12.99 -6.81 18.28
C ASP A 185 13.63 -5.42 18.06
N TYR A 186 12.83 -4.37 18.31
CA TYR A 186 13.18 -2.98 18.03
C TYR A 186 12.73 -2.06 19.17
N GLU A 187 13.64 -1.21 19.62
CA GLU A 187 13.34 -0.18 20.60
C GLU A 187 12.92 1.12 19.88
N VAL A 188 11.60 1.36 19.85
CA VAL A 188 11.05 2.54 19.18
C VAL A 188 11.28 3.80 20.00
N ASN A 189 11.73 4.87 19.31
CA ASN A 189 11.90 6.18 19.93
C ASN A 189 10.57 6.93 20.07
N VAL A 190 10.51 7.87 21.04
CA VAL A 190 9.30 8.66 21.32
C VAL A 190 8.89 9.50 20.12
N GLN A 191 9.85 10.13 19.44
CA GLN A 191 9.57 11.01 18.29
C GLN A 191 8.82 10.28 17.17
N SER A 192 9.16 9.01 16.90
CA SER A 192 8.45 8.22 15.88
C SER A 192 7.02 7.89 16.31
N LEU A 193 6.79 7.66 17.60
CA LEU A 193 5.44 7.42 18.13
C LEU A 193 4.59 8.68 18.15
N ASP A 194 5.15 9.83 18.53
CA ASP A 194 4.47 11.13 18.50
C ASP A 194 4.09 11.50 17.06
N ASN A 195 5.02 11.32 16.12
CA ASN A 195 4.73 11.53 14.70
C ASN A 195 3.63 10.59 14.19
N ALA A 196 3.65 9.32 14.58
CA ALA A 196 2.61 8.37 14.21
C ALA A 196 1.25 8.75 14.82
N ALA A 197 1.22 9.29 16.05
CA ALA A 197 0.02 9.82 16.66
C ALA A 197 -0.53 11.03 15.89
N ASP A 198 0.33 11.96 15.46
CA ASP A 198 -0.06 13.09 14.63
C ASP A 198 -0.63 12.65 13.28
N VAL A 199 -0.04 11.62 12.68
CA VAL A 199 -0.61 10.98 11.47
C VAL A 199 -2.02 10.49 11.75
N LEU A 200 -2.24 9.73 12.82
CA LEU A 200 -3.56 9.17 13.16
C LEU A 200 -4.57 10.23 13.66
N GLN A 201 -4.12 11.46 13.95
CA GLN A 201 -4.98 12.61 14.23
C GLN A 201 -5.38 13.39 12.95
N GLY A 202 -5.00 12.95 11.76
CA GLY A 202 -5.31 13.62 10.50
C GLY A 202 -4.45 14.86 10.19
N LYS A 203 -3.33 15.02 10.89
CA LYS A 203 -2.44 16.19 10.70
C LYS A 203 -1.47 16.01 9.52
N PHE A 204 -1.24 14.78 9.07
CA PHE A 204 -0.30 14.47 8.00
C PHE A 204 -0.94 14.69 6.61
N VAL A 205 -0.94 15.93 6.19
CA VAL A 205 -1.56 16.40 4.94
C VAL A 205 -0.61 17.33 4.18
N SER A 206 -0.81 17.44 2.86
CA SER A 206 0.06 18.23 1.97
C SER A 206 -0.42 19.65 1.76
N LYS A 207 -1.72 19.93 1.97
CA LYS A 207 -2.37 21.23 1.70
C LYS A 207 -3.43 21.53 2.75
N ASP A 208 -3.74 22.81 2.94
CA ASP A 208 -4.74 23.28 3.90
C ASP A 208 -6.15 22.74 3.62
N ASP A 209 -6.52 22.56 2.35
CA ASP A 209 -7.82 21.99 1.99
C ASP A 209 -7.91 20.50 2.38
N GLU A 210 -6.80 19.75 2.29
CA GLU A 210 -6.74 18.38 2.83
C GLU A 210 -6.87 18.40 4.36
N TYR A 211 -6.25 19.36 5.03
CA TYR A 211 -6.38 19.49 6.48
C TYR A 211 -7.84 19.74 6.89
N LYS A 212 -8.54 20.65 6.26
CA LYS A 212 -9.98 20.91 6.52
C LYS A 212 -10.82 19.64 6.35
N ARG A 213 -10.47 18.79 5.38
CA ARG A 213 -11.17 17.53 5.11
C ARG A 213 -10.88 16.47 6.15
N PHE A 214 -9.62 16.31 6.56
CA PHE A 214 -9.16 15.18 7.36
C PHE A 214 -8.93 15.49 8.85
N CYS A 215 -8.95 16.74 9.28
CA CYS A 215 -8.74 17.11 10.69
C CYS A 215 -9.78 16.53 11.66
N ARG A 216 -10.90 16.03 11.16
CA ARG A 216 -12.01 15.47 11.95
C ARG A 216 -12.11 13.93 11.85
N ILE A 217 -11.04 13.24 11.47
CA ILE A 217 -11.06 11.77 11.47
C ILE A 217 -11.16 11.20 12.90
N ASP A 218 -10.76 11.97 13.91
CA ASP A 218 -11.00 11.71 15.35
C ASP A 218 -10.67 10.28 15.79
N ILE A 219 -9.52 9.73 15.35
CA ILE A 219 -9.14 8.36 15.69
C ILE A 219 -8.64 8.30 17.13
N LEU A 220 -7.64 9.11 17.46
CA LEU A 220 -7.04 9.13 18.78
C LEU A 220 -6.76 10.56 19.26
N LYS A 221 -6.57 10.67 20.56
CA LYS A 221 -6.07 11.85 21.27
C LYS A 221 -4.97 11.38 22.23
N GLU A 222 -3.91 12.12 22.33
CA GLU A 222 -2.90 11.96 23.36
C GLU A 222 -3.27 12.79 24.60
N ASP A 223 -3.13 12.21 25.78
CA ASP A 223 -3.33 12.92 27.05
C ASP A 223 -1.98 13.37 27.66
N ASN A 224 -2.06 14.20 28.72
CA ASN A 224 -0.88 14.73 29.41
C ASN A 224 0.03 13.66 30.03
N ASN A 225 -0.41 12.41 30.10
CA ASN A 225 0.36 11.28 30.64
C ASN A 225 0.97 10.41 29.54
N ASN A 226 1.05 10.90 28.31
CA ASN A 226 1.53 10.16 27.12
C ASN A 226 0.74 8.85 26.89
N ILE A 227 -0.59 8.93 27.07
CA ILE A 227 -1.51 7.83 26.77
C ILE A 227 -2.31 8.18 25.52
N PHE A 228 -2.25 7.34 24.52
CA PHE A 228 -3.11 7.41 23.36
C PHE A 228 -4.50 6.90 23.73
N ARG A 229 -5.52 7.75 23.61
CA ARG A 229 -6.91 7.39 23.86
C ARG A 229 -7.71 7.42 22.58
N ARG A 230 -8.46 6.36 22.34
CA ARG A 230 -9.41 6.33 21.26
C ARG A 230 -10.51 7.36 21.51
N MET A 231 -10.82 8.18 20.49
CA MET A 231 -11.85 9.20 20.56
C MET A 231 -13.25 8.57 20.57
N ASN A 232 -14.20 9.20 21.27
CA ASN A 232 -15.58 8.72 21.36
C ASN A 232 -16.25 8.62 19.98
N ASN A 233 -16.04 9.63 19.11
CA ASN A 233 -16.59 9.61 17.75
C ASN A 233 -16.08 8.41 16.94
N PHE A 234 -14.80 8.07 17.07
CA PHE A 234 -14.24 6.90 16.42
C PHE A 234 -14.80 5.59 17.03
N THR A 235 -14.95 5.55 18.37
CA THR A 235 -15.57 4.41 19.05
C THR A 235 -17.00 4.15 18.56
N THR A 236 -17.80 5.21 18.38
CA THR A 236 -19.15 5.10 17.83
C THR A 236 -19.13 4.59 16.39
N ARG A 237 -18.22 5.08 15.55
CA ARG A 237 -18.07 4.58 14.17
C ARG A 237 -17.66 3.12 14.10
N LEU A 238 -16.85 2.63 15.04
CA LEU A 238 -16.46 1.22 15.11
C LEU A 238 -17.62 0.25 15.46
N GLN A 239 -18.80 0.76 15.81
CA GLN A 239 -20.01 -0.05 15.93
C GLN A 239 -20.57 -0.45 14.56
N ASN A 240 -20.20 0.25 13.50
CA ASN A 240 -20.46 -0.17 12.13
C ASN A 240 -19.47 -1.27 11.73
N GLU A 241 -19.94 -2.50 11.66
CA GLU A 241 -19.09 -3.67 11.37
C GLU A 241 -18.42 -3.59 10.00
N GLU A 242 -19.06 -2.99 8.99
CA GLU A 242 -18.42 -2.81 7.67
C GLU A 242 -17.24 -1.83 7.75
N PHE A 243 -17.40 -0.71 8.45
CA PHE A 243 -16.33 0.25 8.67
C PHE A 243 -15.15 -0.36 9.42
N LYS A 244 -15.44 -1.05 10.53
CA LYS A 244 -14.45 -1.74 11.36
C LYS A 244 -13.65 -2.75 10.54
N LYS A 245 -14.34 -3.58 9.76
CA LYS A 245 -13.74 -4.59 8.91
C LYS A 245 -12.82 -4.00 7.84
N GLN A 246 -13.19 -2.88 7.23
CA GLN A 246 -12.33 -2.21 6.24
C GLN A 246 -11.11 -1.56 6.89
N ILE A 247 -11.19 -1.09 8.14
CA ILE A 247 -10.00 -0.63 8.89
C ILE A 247 -9.08 -1.80 9.20
N ASP A 248 -9.63 -2.92 9.69
CA ASP A 248 -8.83 -4.13 9.96
C ASP A 248 -8.13 -4.62 8.69
N ASP A 249 -8.80 -4.59 7.54
CA ASP A 249 -8.21 -4.97 6.24
C ASP A 249 -7.07 -4.01 5.82
N ILE A 250 -7.22 -2.70 6.01
CA ILE A 250 -6.15 -1.71 5.78
C ILE A 250 -4.94 -2.00 6.67
N ILE A 251 -5.16 -2.32 7.95
CA ILE A 251 -4.08 -2.64 8.90
C ILE A 251 -3.35 -3.91 8.46
N GLU A 252 -4.08 -4.98 8.17
CA GLU A 252 -3.48 -6.26 7.79
C GLU A 252 -2.69 -6.15 6.47
N VAL A 253 -3.22 -5.48 5.45
CA VAL A 253 -2.50 -5.22 4.21
C VAL A 253 -1.24 -4.39 4.46
N GLY A 254 -1.35 -3.30 5.23
CA GLY A 254 -0.22 -2.44 5.54
C GLY A 254 0.89 -3.20 6.29
N LEU A 255 0.54 -3.99 7.32
CA LEU A 255 1.49 -4.79 8.08
C LEU A 255 2.10 -5.92 7.24
N LYS A 256 1.31 -6.58 6.39
CA LYS A 256 1.81 -7.60 5.47
C LYS A 256 2.82 -7.02 4.48
N ARG A 257 2.49 -5.87 3.88
CA ARG A 257 3.42 -5.14 2.99
C ARG A 257 4.70 -4.72 3.72
N TYR A 258 4.56 -4.24 4.96
CA TYR A 258 5.72 -3.90 5.78
C TYR A 258 6.63 -5.12 5.97
N HIS A 259 6.07 -6.25 6.37
CA HIS A 259 6.83 -7.48 6.55
C HIS A 259 7.51 -7.97 5.27
N ASP A 260 6.80 -7.96 4.16
CA ASP A 260 7.31 -8.51 2.91
C ASP A 260 8.38 -7.62 2.27
N LYS A 261 8.36 -6.29 2.51
CA LYS A 261 9.18 -5.34 1.77
C LYS A 261 10.09 -4.45 2.61
N TYR A 262 9.63 -4.01 3.78
CA TYR A 262 10.25 -2.90 4.50
C TYR A 262 10.82 -3.24 5.87
N GLN A 263 10.58 -4.45 6.38
CA GLN A 263 10.99 -4.82 7.76
C GLN A 263 12.49 -4.66 8.03
N THR A 264 13.33 -4.85 7.02
CA THR A 264 14.78 -4.71 7.16
C THR A 264 15.21 -3.26 7.42
N ALA A 265 14.43 -2.27 6.99
CA ALA A 265 14.76 -0.86 7.19
C ALA A 265 14.66 -0.43 8.67
N LEU A 266 13.84 -1.11 9.47
CA LEU A 266 13.61 -0.71 10.87
C LEU A 266 14.89 -0.74 11.72
N LYS A 267 15.80 -1.69 11.42
CA LYS A 267 17.05 -1.89 12.15
C LYS A 267 18.27 -1.28 11.46
N ASN A 268 18.07 -0.64 10.30
CA ASN A 268 19.15 -0.02 9.54
C ASN A 268 19.29 1.46 9.90
N GLU A 269 20.46 2.04 9.65
CA GLU A 269 20.69 3.49 9.77
C GLU A 269 19.79 4.29 8.82
N SER A 270 19.48 3.72 7.65
CA SER A 270 18.59 4.31 6.66
C SER A 270 17.18 3.71 6.77
N PRO A 271 16.12 4.54 6.79
CA PRO A 271 14.75 4.06 6.79
C PRO A 271 14.29 3.53 5.41
N PHE A 272 15.21 3.47 4.45
CA PHE A 272 14.92 3.03 3.08
C PHE A 272 15.51 1.65 2.81
N VAL A 273 14.74 0.79 2.14
CA VAL A 273 15.19 -0.50 1.62
C VAL A 273 15.67 -0.31 0.19
N LEU A 274 16.84 -0.85 -0.15
CA LEU A 274 17.39 -0.79 -1.51
C LEU A 274 16.42 -1.43 -2.51
N TYR A 275 16.30 -0.78 -3.65
CA TYR A 275 15.47 -1.18 -4.80
C TYR A 275 13.96 -1.11 -4.59
N GLU A 276 13.46 -0.74 -3.39
CA GLU A 276 12.04 -0.46 -3.19
C GLU A 276 11.67 0.94 -3.69
N LYS A 277 10.42 1.08 -4.15
CA LYS A 277 9.89 2.34 -4.66
C LYS A 277 9.10 3.07 -3.58
N TYR A 278 9.39 4.35 -3.42
CA TYR A 278 8.73 5.22 -2.46
C TYR A 278 8.03 6.38 -3.16
N SER A 279 6.80 6.66 -2.76
CA SER A 279 6.16 7.92 -3.11
C SER A 279 6.79 9.07 -2.31
N ARG A 280 6.61 10.32 -2.77
CA ARG A 280 7.06 11.49 -2.00
C ARG A 280 6.43 11.56 -0.61
N ARG A 281 5.20 11.08 -0.48
CA ARG A 281 4.51 10.94 0.81
C ARG A 281 5.20 9.92 1.70
N ASP A 282 5.54 8.76 1.18
CA ASP A 282 6.25 7.73 1.94
C ASP A 282 7.60 8.27 2.46
N VAL A 283 8.32 9.02 1.64
CA VAL A 283 9.57 9.67 2.05
C VAL A 283 9.31 10.65 3.22
N SER A 284 8.30 11.51 3.11
CA SER A 284 7.95 12.44 4.20
C SER A 284 7.58 11.72 5.48
N LEU A 285 6.88 10.59 5.37
CA LEU A 285 6.47 9.76 6.49
C LEU A 285 7.68 9.09 7.17
N LEU A 286 8.56 8.47 6.39
CA LEU A 286 9.77 7.79 6.87
C LEU A 286 10.75 8.73 7.53
N MET A 287 10.81 9.99 7.08
CA MET A 287 11.65 11.03 7.65
C MET A 287 11.01 11.73 8.88
N ASN A 288 9.91 11.20 9.42
CA ASN A 288 9.16 11.78 10.54
C ASN A 288 8.78 13.26 10.31
N CYS A 289 8.48 13.66 9.07
CA CYS A 289 8.01 15.01 8.81
C CYS A 289 6.64 15.24 9.46
N GLY A 290 6.43 16.41 10.06
CA GLY A 290 5.15 16.74 10.71
C GLY A 290 3.99 16.90 9.72
N ARG A 291 4.27 16.94 8.41
CA ARG A 291 3.27 17.00 7.33
C ARG A 291 3.76 16.31 6.06
N ASP A 292 2.83 15.99 5.17
CA ASP A 292 3.14 15.48 3.84
C ASP A 292 3.75 16.58 2.95
N LEU A 293 5.02 16.46 2.63
CA LEU A 293 5.76 17.42 1.80
C LEU A 293 5.63 17.13 0.29
N SER A 294 4.80 16.20 -0.13
CA SER A 294 4.69 15.79 -1.54
C SER A 294 4.28 16.93 -2.47
N SER A 295 3.55 17.94 -1.98
CA SER A 295 3.17 19.12 -2.76
C SER A 295 4.28 20.17 -2.90
N THR A 296 5.29 20.14 -2.02
CA THR A 296 6.40 21.13 -2.01
C THR A 296 7.66 20.59 -2.70
N MET A 297 7.73 19.30 -2.94
CA MET A 297 8.87 18.64 -3.60
C MET A 297 8.82 18.77 -5.14
N TYR A 298 8.38 19.92 -5.66
CA TYR A 298 8.44 20.21 -7.08
C TYR A 298 9.89 20.47 -7.51
N GLY A 299 10.37 19.72 -8.50
CA GLY A 299 11.70 19.91 -9.07
C GLY A 299 12.77 18.90 -8.66
N MET A 300 12.49 17.95 -7.76
CA MET A 300 13.38 16.81 -7.59
C MET A 300 13.37 15.97 -8.87
N LYS A 301 14.48 16.05 -9.63
CA LYS A 301 14.72 15.12 -10.75
C LYS A 301 14.94 13.73 -10.14
N ARG A 302 14.40 12.71 -10.80
CA ARG A 302 14.81 11.33 -10.54
C ARG A 302 16.31 11.24 -10.76
N ILE A 303 17.05 10.90 -9.74
CA ILE A 303 18.43 10.44 -9.85
C ILE A 303 18.40 9.00 -10.29
#